data_0e34472d7322f81630e559fa05e498da
#
_entry.id   0e34472d7322f81630e559fa05e498da
#
_cell.length_a   1.000
_cell.length_b   1.000
_cell.length_c   1.000
_cell.angle_alpha   90.00
_cell.angle_beta   90.00
_cell.angle_gamma   90.00
#
_symmetry.space_group_name_H-M   'P 1'
#
loop_
_entity.id
_entity.type
_entity.pdbx_description
1 polymer ?
#
loop_
_entity_poly.entity_id
_entity_poly.type
_entity_poly.pdbx_seq_one_letter_code
_entity_poly.pdbx_strand_id
1 'polypeptide(L)'
;MGISNFGTGVASFLASAVEFVEALTIVLALGVTRGWRSSLWGAATAIVLLAAAIAAIGPGLTQQVPRHWMQLVVGVLLLTFGLQWLRKAILRSTGFIALHDEEQAFAAETDAALRAGEQRRLGLDWYAFTVAFKGVLLEGLEVVFIVVGFGASAADRRPAVLGAAVALGLVLVVGAAVHRPLSRVPENLIKHGVGLLLSTFGLFWLVEGLNAVAATHHPVDWPGGDLALPVILLAWIACSQVTMHVLRHSRRRVVA
;
A
#
# COMPACT_ATOMS: atom_id res chain seq x y z
N MET A 1 8.98 -10.33 -23.25
CA MET A 1 8.24 -9.64 -22.17
C MET A 1 7.24 -8.72 -22.86
N GLY A 2 5.94 -8.97 -22.69
CA GLY A 2 4.93 -8.10 -23.30
C GLY A 2 4.89 -6.73 -22.59
N ILE A 3 4.39 -5.71 -23.28
CA ILE A 3 4.26 -4.34 -22.76
C ILE A 3 3.45 -4.32 -21.44
N SER A 4 2.46 -5.21 -21.28
CA SER A 4 1.69 -5.37 -20.05
C SER A 4 2.56 -5.78 -18.86
N ASN A 5 3.43 -6.77 -19.00
CA ASN A 5 4.28 -7.27 -17.92
C ASN A 5 5.27 -6.21 -17.41
N PHE A 6 5.80 -5.38 -18.32
CA PHE A 6 6.66 -4.26 -17.96
C PHE A 6 5.87 -3.20 -17.16
N GLY A 7 4.67 -2.85 -17.63
CA GLY A 7 3.79 -1.91 -16.94
C GLY A 7 3.43 -2.36 -15.52
N THR A 8 3.08 -3.63 -15.35
CA THR A 8 2.81 -4.24 -14.02
C THR A 8 4.03 -4.16 -13.09
N GLY A 9 5.22 -4.47 -13.60
CA GLY A 9 6.45 -4.38 -12.82
C GLY A 9 6.77 -2.96 -12.37
N VAL A 10 6.62 -1.97 -13.26
CA VAL A 10 6.84 -0.56 -12.94
C VAL A 10 5.81 -0.04 -11.95
N ALA A 11 4.53 -0.37 -12.13
CA ALA A 11 3.48 0.04 -11.22
C ALA A 11 3.69 -0.53 -9.81
N SER A 12 4.00 -1.82 -9.71
CA SER A 12 4.33 -2.47 -8.43
C SER A 12 5.59 -1.88 -7.79
N PHE A 13 6.63 -1.61 -8.58
CA PHE A 13 7.84 -0.95 -8.10
C PHE A 13 7.55 0.43 -7.49
N LEU A 14 6.86 1.30 -8.24
CA LEU A 14 6.57 2.66 -7.77
C LEU A 14 5.70 2.68 -6.52
N ALA A 15 4.66 1.85 -6.50
CA ALA A 15 3.77 1.76 -5.36
C ALA A 15 4.49 1.21 -4.12
N SER A 16 5.21 0.09 -4.26
CA SER A 16 5.95 -0.51 -3.15
C SER A 16 7.10 0.38 -2.66
N ALA A 17 7.72 1.17 -3.54
CA ALA A 17 8.79 2.08 -3.15
C ALA A 17 8.29 3.15 -2.16
N VAL A 18 7.07 3.66 -2.32
CA VAL A 18 6.46 4.62 -1.39
C VAL A 18 6.33 3.99 0.00
N GLU A 19 5.74 2.80 0.10
CA GLU A 19 5.53 2.13 1.38
C GLU A 19 6.85 1.75 2.06
N PHE A 20 7.83 1.32 1.29
CA PHE A 20 9.16 1.05 1.84
C PHE A 20 9.89 2.31 2.33
N VAL A 21 9.65 3.47 1.71
CA VAL A 21 10.17 4.76 2.21
C VAL A 21 9.50 5.12 3.53
N GLU A 22 8.16 4.99 3.65
CA GLU A 22 7.45 5.24 4.91
C GLU A 22 7.94 4.30 6.02
N ALA A 23 8.04 2.99 5.75
CA ALA A 23 8.59 2.03 6.72
C ALA A 23 10.03 2.37 7.14
N LEU A 24 10.87 2.74 6.16
CA LEU A 24 12.26 3.12 6.41
C LEU A 24 12.35 4.37 7.27
N THR A 25 11.52 5.38 7.03
CA THR A 25 11.46 6.63 7.79
C THR A 25 11.21 6.36 9.28
N ILE A 26 10.26 5.47 9.60
CA ILE A 26 9.98 5.03 10.98
C ILE A 26 11.20 4.32 11.60
N VAL A 27 11.77 3.35 10.87
CA VAL A 27 12.93 2.57 11.36
C VAL A 27 14.16 3.46 11.60
N LEU A 28 14.41 4.43 10.70
CA LEU A 28 15.49 5.40 10.83
C LEU A 28 15.29 6.32 12.04
N ALA A 29 14.10 6.90 12.21
CA ALA A 29 13.79 7.79 13.33
C ALA A 29 14.03 7.09 14.68
N LEU A 30 13.55 5.86 14.81
CA LEU A 30 13.74 5.07 16.02
C LEU A 30 15.18 4.58 16.20
N GLY A 31 15.84 4.23 15.11
CA GLY A 31 17.25 3.79 15.14
C GLY A 31 18.19 4.88 15.66
N VAL A 32 18.02 6.12 15.19
CA VAL A 32 18.88 7.25 15.61
C VAL A 32 18.54 7.80 17.00
N THR A 33 17.27 7.67 17.45
CA THR A 33 16.83 8.25 18.72
C THR A 33 16.88 7.27 19.89
N ARG A 34 16.54 5.99 19.65
CA ARG A 34 16.36 4.97 20.68
C ARG A 34 17.32 3.79 20.56
N GLY A 35 18.07 3.73 19.45
CA GLY A 35 19.06 2.70 19.16
C GLY A 35 18.62 1.67 18.14
N TRP A 36 19.54 1.41 17.23
CA TRP A 36 19.36 0.54 16.06
C TRP A 36 18.93 -0.89 16.40
N ARG A 37 19.45 -1.43 17.52
CA ARG A 37 19.17 -2.82 17.90
C ARG A 37 17.67 -3.06 18.07
N SER A 38 16.98 -2.21 18.80
CA SER A 38 15.54 -2.39 19.07
C SER A 38 14.68 -2.14 17.85
N SER A 39 14.99 -1.09 17.08
CA SER A 39 14.31 -0.77 15.83
C SER A 39 14.45 -1.88 14.78
N LEU A 40 15.68 -2.39 14.58
CA LEU A 40 15.93 -3.46 13.62
C LEU A 40 15.30 -4.80 14.04
N TRP A 41 15.28 -5.14 15.32
CA TRP A 41 14.57 -6.33 15.79
C TRP A 41 13.07 -6.22 15.61
N GLY A 42 12.47 -5.03 15.83
CA GLY A 42 11.06 -4.78 15.54
C GLY A 42 10.75 -4.98 14.05
N ALA A 43 11.53 -4.33 13.18
CA ALA A 43 11.40 -4.46 11.73
C ALA A 43 11.56 -5.91 11.25
N ALA A 44 12.62 -6.59 11.70
CA ALA A 44 12.87 -7.99 11.33
C ALA A 44 11.74 -8.92 11.76
N THR A 45 11.20 -8.74 12.97
CA THR A 45 10.07 -9.53 13.46
C THR A 45 8.83 -9.32 12.60
N ALA A 46 8.53 -8.08 12.18
CA ALA A 46 7.43 -7.78 11.27
C ALA A 46 7.61 -8.47 9.91
N ILE A 47 8.80 -8.40 9.33
CA ILE A 47 9.11 -9.04 8.04
C ILE A 47 8.96 -10.56 8.15
N VAL A 48 9.48 -11.18 9.21
CA VAL A 48 9.35 -12.63 9.43
C VAL A 48 7.89 -13.03 9.60
N LEU A 49 7.10 -12.26 10.35
CA LEU A 49 5.67 -12.51 10.53
C LEU A 49 4.91 -12.43 9.21
N LEU A 50 5.17 -11.39 8.40
CA LEU A 50 4.57 -11.24 7.07
C LEU A 50 4.95 -12.38 6.14
N ALA A 51 6.23 -12.74 6.10
CA ALA A 51 6.71 -13.85 5.28
C ALA A 51 6.09 -15.18 5.72
N ALA A 52 5.99 -15.43 7.01
CA ALA A 52 5.34 -16.62 7.57
C ALA A 52 3.85 -16.65 7.24
N ALA A 53 3.15 -15.52 7.36
CA ALA A 53 1.74 -15.42 6.99
C ALA A 53 1.51 -15.71 5.51
N ILE A 54 2.33 -15.12 4.61
CA ILE A 54 2.27 -15.37 3.17
C ILE A 54 2.55 -16.84 2.85
N ALA A 55 3.57 -17.44 3.49
CA ALA A 55 3.92 -18.84 3.28
C ALA A 55 2.84 -19.81 3.79
N ALA A 56 2.22 -19.51 4.93
CA ALA A 56 1.17 -20.33 5.52
C ALA A 56 -0.16 -20.24 4.76
N ILE A 57 -0.53 -19.03 4.34
CA ILE A 57 -1.84 -18.77 3.73
C ILE A 57 -1.80 -18.97 2.22
N GLY A 58 -0.70 -18.59 1.55
CA GLY A 58 -0.58 -18.56 0.10
C GLY A 58 -0.88 -19.90 -0.59
N PRO A 59 -0.23 -21.02 -0.21
CA PRO A 59 -0.51 -22.33 -0.80
C PRO A 59 -1.92 -22.85 -0.51
N GLY A 60 -2.42 -22.63 0.71
CA GLY A 60 -3.75 -23.04 1.13
C GLY A 60 -4.87 -22.31 0.40
N LEU A 61 -4.71 -21.00 0.20
CA LEU A 61 -5.68 -20.18 -0.53
C LEU A 61 -5.82 -20.64 -1.99
N THR A 62 -4.72 -21.02 -2.63
CA THR A 62 -4.74 -21.41 -4.05
C THR A 62 -5.25 -22.82 -4.30
N GLN A 63 -5.20 -23.72 -3.31
CA GLN A 63 -5.54 -25.14 -3.47
C GLN A 63 -6.86 -25.55 -2.79
N GLN A 64 -7.26 -24.90 -1.70
CA GLN A 64 -8.39 -25.31 -0.88
C GLN A 64 -9.57 -24.34 -0.92
N VAL A 65 -9.33 -23.06 -1.23
CA VAL A 65 -10.38 -22.04 -1.30
C VAL A 65 -10.90 -21.94 -2.73
N PRO A 66 -12.19 -22.11 -2.98
CA PRO A 66 -12.77 -21.87 -4.30
C PRO A 66 -12.45 -20.44 -4.80
N ARG A 67 -12.16 -20.32 -6.09
CA ARG A 67 -11.70 -19.07 -6.71
C ARG A 67 -12.60 -17.87 -6.39
N HIS A 68 -13.89 -18.06 -6.36
CA HIS A 68 -14.87 -17.00 -6.10
C HIS A 68 -14.77 -16.42 -4.67
N TRP A 69 -14.51 -17.25 -3.64
CA TRP A 69 -14.27 -16.75 -2.29
C TRP A 69 -12.98 -15.96 -2.20
N MET A 70 -11.94 -16.41 -2.90
CA MET A 70 -10.69 -15.68 -2.97
C MET A 70 -10.88 -14.33 -3.68
N GLN A 71 -11.60 -14.29 -4.80
CA GLN A 71 -11.95 -13.05 -5.52
C GLN A 71 -12.75 -12.10 -4.62
N LEU A 72 -13.72 -12.61 -3.88
CA LEU A 72 -14.53 -11.81 -2.95
C LEU A 72 -13.66 -11.16 -1.87
N VAL A 73 -12.87 -11.96 -1.15
CA VAL A 73 -12.04 -11.47 -0.04
C VAL A 73 -10.97 -10.49 -0.54
N VAL A 74 -10.24 -10.87 -1.58
CA VAL A 74 -9.20 -10.01 -2.16
C VAL A 74 -9.83 -8.75 -2.77
N GLY A 75 -10.96 -8.88 -3.45
CA GLY A 75 -11.71 -7.74 -4.00
C GLY A 75 -12.13 -6.73 -2.93
N VAL A 76 -12.67 -7.19 -1.80
CA VAL A 76 -13.00 -6.32 -0.65
C VAL A 76 -11.76 -5.61 -0.11
N LEU A 77 -10.67 -6.34 0.08
CA LEU A 77 -9.43 -5.77 0.61
C LEU A 77 -8.85 -4.72 -0.34
N LEU A 78 -8.68 -5.06 -1.63
CA LEU A 78 -8.17 -4.13 -2.63
C LEU A 78 -9.04 -2.88 -2.77
N LEU A 79 -10.37 -3.04 -2.79
CA LEU A 79 -11.29 -1.91 -2.86
C LEU A 79 -11.17 -1.02 -1.62
N THR A 80 -11.11 -1.61 -0.43
CA THR A 80 -10.99 -0.86 0.83
C THR A 80 -9.70 -0.05 0.86
N PHE A 81 -8.56 -0.66 0.55
CA PHE A 81 -7.26 0.03 0.52
C PHE A 81 -7.19 1.06 -0.62
N GLY A 82 -7.64 0.69 -1.81
CA GLY A 82 -7.69 1.59 -2.95
C GLY A 82 -8.50 2.86 -2.66
N LEU A 83 -9.68 2.72 -2.05
CA LEU A 83 -10.51 3.85 -1.64
C LEU A 83 -9.88 4.70 -0.54
N GLN A 84 -9.19 4.09 0.43
CA GLN A 84 -8.47 4.83 1.47
C GLN A 84 -7.34 5.69 0.88
N TRP A 85 -6.55 5.12 -0.04
CA TRP A 85 -5.49 5.84 -0.72
C TRP A 85 -6.05 6.95 -1.61
N LEU A 86 -7.07 6.64 -2.39
CA LEU A 86 -7.72 7.60 -3.27
C LEU A 86 -8.31 8.77 -2.46
N ARG A 87 -8.99 8.49 -1.34
CA ARG A 87 -9.50 9.51 -0.43
C ARG A 87 -8.37 10.40 0.12
N LYS A 88 -7.28 9.80 0.63
CA LYS A 88 -6.13 10.57 1.13
C LYS A 88 -5.53 11.45 0.03
N ALA A 89 -5.31 10.89 -1.16
CA ALA A 89 -4.74 11.62 -2.30
C ALA A 89 -5.62 12.79 -2.75
N ILE A 90 -6.94 12.60 -2.83
CA ILE A 90 -7.91 13.66 -3.16
C ILE A 90 -7.88 14.77 -2.11
N LEU A 91 -7.94 14.44 -0.82
CA LEU A 91 -7.93 15.43 0.26
C LEU A 91 -6.63 16.23 0.31
N ARG A 92 -5.47 15.57 0.04
CA ARG A 92 -4.17 16.23 -0.09
C ARG A 92 -4.13 17.15 -1.31
N SER A 93 -4.58 16.68 -2.47
CA SER A 93 -4.60 17.47 -3.73
C SER A 93 -5.54 18.67 -3.69
N THR A 94 -6.54 18.65 -2.81
CA THR A 94 -7.49 19.75 -2.61
C THR A 94 -7.12 20.65 -1.43
N GLY A 95 -6.07 20.29 -0.68
CA GLY A 95 -5.53 21.05 0.44
C GLY A 95 -6.37 20.96 1.73
N PHE A 96 -7.28 19.99 1.84
CA PHE A 96 -7.98 19.70 3.11
C PHE A 96 -7.09 18.98 4.12
N ILE A 97 -6.09 18.24 3.62
CA ILE A 97 -5.05 17.60 4.43
C ILE A 97 -3.71 18.07 3.86
N ALA A 98 -2.70 18.28 4.70
CA ALA A 98 -1.35 18.59 4.27
C ALA A 98 -0.80 17.48 3.36
N LEU A 99 0.03 17.85 2.39
CA LEU A 99 0.82 16.88 1.64
C LEU A 99 1.71 16.11 2.62
N HIS A 100 1.90 14.83 2.35
CA HIS A 100 2.84 14.04 3.13
C HIS A 100 4.26 14.57 2.87
N ASP A 101 5.01 14.76 3.93
CA ASP A 101 6.39 15.23 3.90
C ASP A 101 7.21 14.28 4.80
N GLU A 102 8.08 13.52 4.18
CA GLU A 102 8.92 12.54 4.87
C GLU A 102 9.84 13.17 5.91
N GLU A 103 10.27 14.42 5.70
CA GLU A 103 11.08 15.13 6.69
C GLU A 103 10.26 15.49 7.92
N GLN A 104 9.01 15.91 7.72
CA GLN A 104 8.09 16.18 8.84
C GLN A 104 7.68 14.89 9.55
N ALA A 105 7.42 13.80 8.81
CA ALA A 105 7.13 12.49 9.39
C ALA A 105 8.31 11.98 10.23
N PHE A 106 9.53 12.06 9.69
CA PHE A 106 10.74 11.70 10.43
C PHE A 106 10.94 12.55 11.69
N ALA A 107 10.74 13.87 11.60
CA ALA A 107 10.83 14.77 12.75
C ALA A 107 9.76 14.44 13.80
N ALA A 108 8.53 14.19 13.38
CA ALA A 108 7.43 13.84 14.28
C ALA A 108 7.68 12.52 15.02
N GLU A 109 8.13 11.48 14.32
CA GLU A 109 8.50 10.19 14.93
C GLU A 109 9.70 10.33 15.87
N THR A 110 10.69 11.14 15.49
CA THR A 110 11.85 11.45 16.33
C THR A 110 11.41 12.13 17.64
N ASP A 111 10.56 13.16 17.53
CA ASP A 111 10.02 13.89 18.68
C ASP A 111 9.16 12.99 19.58
N ALA A 112 8.30 12.16 19.00
CA ALA A 112 7.50 11.19 19.74
C ALA A 112 8.40 10.18 20.47
N ALA A 113 9.43 9.69 19.79
CA ALA A 113 10.41 8.79 20.39
C ALA A 113 11.16 9.44 21.56
N LEU A 114 11.58 10.69 21.43
CA LEU A 114 12.30 11.40 22.51
C LEU A 114 11.40 11.67 23.74
N ARG A 115 10.10 11.92 23.52
CA ARG A 115 9.13 12.16 24.61
C ARG A 115 8.69 10.89 25.31
N ALA A 116 8.76 9.74 24.66
CA ALA A 116 8.42 8.46 25.27
C ALA A 116 9.41 8.10 26.38
N GLY A 117 8.91 7.76 27.56
CA GLY A 117 9.73 7.35 28.69
C GLY A 117 10.62 6.13 28.39
N GLU A 118 11.67 5.93 29.16
CA GLU A 118 12.52 4.74 29.01
C GLU A 118 11.76 3.46 29.35
N GLN A 119 11.69 2.53 28.37
CA GLN A 119 11.02 1.24 28.52
C GLN A 119 12.00 0.10 28.17
N ARG A 120 13.15 0.08 28.85
CA ARG A 120 14.15 -0.97 28.62
C ARG A 120 13.82 -2.24 29.37
N ARG A 121 13.65 -3.35 28.65
CA ARG A 121 13.53 -4.72 29.19
C ARG A 121 14.35 -5.68 28.34
N LEU A 122 15.09 -6.58 28.96
CA LEU A 122 15.91 -7.59 28.27
C LEU A 122 16.92 -6.99 27.27
N GLY A 123 17.44 -5.80 27.55
CA GLY A 123 18.39 -5.11 26.69
C GLY A 123 17.79 -4.48 25.41
N LEU A 124 16.47 -4.46 25.27
CA LEU A 124 15.73 -3.81 24.18
C LEU A 124 14.91 -2.64 24.72
N ASP A 125 14.81 -1.58 23.93
CA ASP A 125 13.83 -0.52 24.10
C ASP A 125 12.51 -0.97 23.46
N TRP A 126 11.51 -1.26 24.30
CA TRP A 126 10.23 -1.82 23.85
C TRP A 126 9.40 -0.81 23.07
N TYR A 127 9.56 0.48 23.32
CA TYR A 127 8.92 1.51 22.51
C TYR A 127 9.42 1.44 21.07
N ALA A 128 10.76 1.50 20.89
CA ALA A 128 11.36 1.44 19.57
C ALA A 128 11.05 0.13 18.84
N PHE A 129 11.09 -1.01 19.56
CA PHE A 129 10.70 -2.29 19.00
C PHE A 129 9.25 -2.29 18.52
N THR A 130 8.31 -1.85 19.37
CA THR A 130 6.87 -1.94 19.08
C THR A 130 6.47 -0.99 17.95
N VAL A 131 7.00 0.23 17.92
CA VAL A 131 6.68 1.20 16.88
C VAL A 131 7.29 0.77 15.55
N ALA A 132 8.55 0.33 15.52
CA ALA A 132 9.16 -0.22 14.31
C ALA A 132 8.42 -1.48 13.81
N PHE A 133 8.05 -2.39 14.71
CA PHE A 133 7.26 -3.58 14.37
C PHE A 133 5.92 -3.20 13.73
N LYS A 134 5.16 -2.32 14.36
CA LYS A 134 3.84 -1.90 13.84
C LYS A 134 3.97 -1.17 12.50
N GLY A 135 4.90 -0.22 12.37
CA GLY A 135 5.12 0.52 11.14
C GLY A 135 5.47 -0.42 9.99
N VAL A 136 6.53 -1.22 10.15
CA VAL A 136 6.94 -2.17 9.10
C VAL A 136 5.87 -3.22 8.80
N LEU A 137 5.08 -3.64 9.81
CA LEU A 137 3.97 -4.57 9.58
C LEU A 137 2.85 -3.93 8.75
N LEU A 138 2.48 -2.69 9.02
CA LEU A 138 1.40 -1.99 8.31
C LEU A 138 1.81 -1.68 6.88
N GLU A 139 2.98 -1.06 6.67
CA GLU A 139 3.47 -0.75 5.33
C GLU A 139 3.78 -2.03 4.53
N GLY A 140 4.29 -3.06 5.19
CA GLY A 140 4.50 -4.37 4.57
C GLY A 140 3.20 -5.05 4.14
N LEU A 141 2.11 -4.91 4.89
CA LEU A 141 0.78 -5.37 4.48
C LEU A 141 0.29 -4.61 3.24
N GLU A 142 0.52 -3.29 3.15
CA GLU A 142 0.17 -2.50 1.98
C GLU A 142 0.94 -3.00 0.74
N VAL A 143 2.25 -3.29 0.88
CA VAL A 143 3.03 -3.92 -0.19
C VAL A 143 2.47 -5.29 -0.61
N VAL A 144 2.05 -6.13 0.34
CA VAL A 144 1.41 -7.42 0.01
C VAL A 144 0.15 -7.20 -0.84
N PHE A 145 -0.70 -6.24 -0.49
CA PHE A 145 -1.89 -5.92 -1.28
C PHE A 145 -1.56 -5.35 -2.66
N ILE A 146 -0.52 -4.51 -2.78
CA ILE A 146 -0.01 -4.01 -4.05
C ILE A 146 0.40 -5.19 -4.95
N VAL A 147 1.24 -6.09 -4.42
CA VAL A 147 1.75 -7.24 -5.18
C VAL A 147 0.62 -8.21 -5.56
N VAL A 148 -0.33 -8.47 -4.67
CA VAL A 148 -1.50 -9.30 -4.96
C VAL A 148 -2.41 -8.63 -6.00
N GLY A 149 -2.64 -7.32 -5.88
CA GLY A 149 -3.48 -6.56 -6.80
C GLY A 149 -2.90 -6.52 -8.21
N PHE A 150 -1.64 -6.13 -8.37
CA PHE A 150 -0.98 -6.09 -9.67
C PHE A 150 -0.60 -7.47 -10.20
N GLY A 151 -0.34 -8.45 -9.31
CA GLY A 151 -0.01 -9.82 -9.65
C GLY A 151 -1.21 -10.76 -9.76
N ALA A 152 -2.41 -10.23 -9.95
CA ALA A 152 -3.66 -10.97 -9.98
C ALA A 152 -3.71 -12.06 -11.05
N SER A 153 -3.19 -11.76 -12.24
CA SER A 153 -3.03 -12.76 -13.30
C SER A 153 -1.75 -13.57 -13.11
N ALA A 154 -1.75 -14.81 -13.60
CA ALA A 154 -0.55 -15.64 -13.56
C ALA A 154 0.63 -15.03 -14.35
N ALA A 155 0.33 -14.29 -15.43
CA ALA A 155 1.33 -13.61 -16.25
C ALA A 155 1.97 -12.43 -15.52
N ASP A 156 1.20 -11.72 -14.71
CA ASP A 156 1.62 -10.49 -14.03
C ASP A 156 2.28 -10.73 -12.66
N ARG A 157 2.10 -11.92 -12.09
CA ARG A 157 2.60 -12.26 -10.73
C ARG A 157 4.11 -12.07 -10.59
N ARG A 158 4.90 -12.58 -11.55
CA ARG A 158 6.36 -12.42 -11.51
C ARG A 158 6.80 -10.96 -11.66
N PRO A 159 6.30 -10.19 -12.64
CA PRO A 159 6.58 -8.76 -12.74
C PRO A 159 6.23 -7.98 -11.49
N ALA A 160 5.07 -8.22 -10.87
CA ALA A 160 4.66 -7.54 -9.64
C ALA A 160 5.62 -7.83 -8.47
N VAL A 161 5.96 -9.10 -8.24
CA VAL A 161 6.91 -9.49 -7.18
C VAL A 161 8.30 -8.91 -7.44
N LEU A 162 8.80 -8.96 -8.68
CA LEU A 162 10.10 -8.41 -9.03
C LEU A 162 10.13 -6.89 -8.87
N GLY A 163 9.06 -6.20 -9.26
CA GLY A 163 8.93 -4.75 -9.05
C GLY A 163 9.07 -4.38 -7.57
N ALA A 164 8.32 -5.03 -6.69
CA ALA A 164 8.41 -4.81 -5.26
C ALA A 164 9.79 -5.18 -4.68
N ALA A 165 10.39 -6.28 -5.11
CA ALA A 165 11.71 -6.70 -4.65
C ALA A 165 12.81 -5.70 -5.05
N VAL A 166 12.75 -5.17 -6.27
CA VAL A 166 13.69 -4.13 -6.73
C VAL A 166 13.48 -2.83 -5.95
N ALA A 167 12.22 -2.46 -5.67
CA ALA A 167 11.91 -1.30 -4.84
C ALA A 167 12.52 -1.44 -3.43
N LEU A 168 12.33 -2.59 -2.79
CA LEU A 168 12.93 -2.87 -1.47
C LEU A 168 14.45 -2.74 -1.51
N GLY A 169 15.10 -3.39 -2.48
CA GLY A 169 16.56 -3.33 -2.63
C GLY A 169 17.07 -1.91 -2.81
N LEU A 170 16.41 -1.12 -3.68
CA LEU A 170 16.77 0.27 -3.92
C LEU A 170 16.61 1.12 -2.67
N VAL A 171 15.45 1.03 -2.00
CA VAL A 171 15.16 1.82 -0.79
C VAL A 171 16.15 1.49 0.33
N LEU A 172 16.49 0.21 0.53
CA LEU A 172 17.50 -0.19 1.52
C LEU A 172 18.89 0.36 1.19
N VAL A 173 19.32 0.29 -0.07
CA VAL A 173 20.64 0.80 -0.50
C VAL A 173 20.70 2.33 -0.34
N VAL A 174 19.68 3.04 -0.82
CA VAL A 174 19.65 4.51 -0.72
C VAL A 174 19.49 4.94 0.74
N GLY A 175 18.64 4.29 1.52
CA GLY A 175 18.45 4.57 2.94
C GLY A 175 19.72 4.36 3.76
N ALA A 176 20.46 3.28 3.49
CA ALA A 176 21.75 3.02 4.12
C ALA A 176 22.82 4.08 3.75
N ALA A 177 22.78 4.58 2.50
CA ALA A 177 23.75 5.57 2.02
C ALA A 177 23.44 6.99 2.53
N VAL A 178 22.17 7.37 2.59
CA VAL A 178 21.77 8.76 2.84
C VAL A 178 21.44 9.03 4.32
N HIS A 179 21.04 8.03 5.08
CA HIS A 179 20.61 8.13 6.51
C HIS A 179 19.55 9.22 6.75
N ARG A 180 18.83 9.62 5.70
CA ARG A 180 17.80 10.65 5.70
C ARG A 180 16.60 10.18 4.89
N PRO A 181 15.38 10.66 5.22
CA PRO A 181 14.18 10.32 4.44
C PRO A 181 14.32 10.75 2.98
N LEU A 182 13.78 9.94 2.09
CA LEU A 182 13.78 10.19 0.64
C LEU A 182 12.67 11.20 0.26
N SER A 183 12.88 12.47 0.57
CA SER A 183 11.89 13.55 0.45
C SER A 183 11.43 13.91 -0.98
N ARG A 184 11.96 13.25 -2.02
CA ARG A 184 11.72 13.63 -3.43
C ARG A 184 10.74 12.74 -4.19
N VAL A 185 10.12 11.76 -3.53
CA VAL A 185 9.16 10.87 -4.17
C VAL A 185 7.80 11.59 -4.29
N PRO A 186 7.19 11.68 -5.49
CA PRO A 186 5.86 12.30 -5.66
C PRO A 186 4.75 11.38 -5.11
N GLU A 187 4.79 11.09 -3.82
CA GLU A 187 3.95 10.12 -3.10
C GLU A 187 2.46 10.31 -3.41
N ASN A 188 1.96 11.55 -3.32
CA ASN A 188 0.54 11.80 -3.52
C ASN A 188 0.05 11.44 -4.92
N LEU A 189 0.90 11.64 -5.96
CA LEU A 189 0.57 11.26 -7.33
C LEU A 189 0.57 9.74 -7.49
N ILE A 190 1.55 9.07 -6.90
CA ILE A 190 1.67 7.60 -6.95
C ILE A 190 0.49 6.97 -6.20
N LYS A 191 0.22 7.39 -4.96
CA LYS A 191 -0.92 6.90 -4.17
C LYS A 191 -2.26 7.18 -4.85
N HIS A 192 -2.41 8.30 -5.57
CA HIS A 192 -3.60 8.55 -6.39
C HIS A 192 -3.74 7.51 -7.51
N GLY A 193 -2.69 7.32 -8.31
CA GLY A 193 -2.70 6.34 -9.41
C GLY A 193 -2.92 4.91 -8.94
N VAL A 194 -2.19 4.50 -7.90
CA VAL A 194 -2.34 3.16 -7.30
C VAL A 194 -3.72 3.00 -6.68
N GLY A 195 -4.24 4.00 -5.97
CA GLY A 195 -5.59 4.00 -5.41
C GLY A 195 -6.67 3.78 -6.48
N LEU A 196 -6.53 4.43 -7.65
CA LEU A 196 -7.41 4.21 -8.80
C LEU A 196 -7.34 2.76 -9.30
N LEU A 197 -6.14 2.21 -9.46
CA LEU A 197 -5.94 0.83 -9.94
C LEU A 197 -6.46 -0.20 -8.93
N LEU A 198 -6.10 -0.08 -7.66
CA LEU A 198 -6.57 -0.99 -6.60
C LEU A 198 -8.09 -0.93 -6.46
N SER A 199 -8.70 0.26 -6.53
CA SER A 199 -10.16 0.39 -6.50
C SER A 199 -10.82 -0.25 -7.71
N THR A 200 -10.19 -0.17 -8.88
CA THR A 200 -10.67 -0.78 -10.12
C THR A 200 -10.66 -2.30 -10.03
N PHE A 201 -9.52 -2.90 -9.70
CA PHE A 201 -9.40 -4.35 -9.55
C PHE A 201 -10.24 -4.86 -8.36
N GLY A 202 -10.26 -4.09 -7.27
CA GLY A 202 -11.06 -4.42 -6.10
C GLY A 202 -12.55 -4.50 -6.42
N LEU A 203 -13.10 -3.51 -7.12
CA LEU A 203 -14.51 -3.53 -7.54
C LEU A 203 -14.78 -4.67 -8.54
N PHE A 204 -13.88 -4.86 -9.51
CA PHE A 204 -14.02 -5.91 -10.51
C PHE A 204 -14.11 -7.30 -9.86
N TRP A 205 -13.17 -7.63 -8.99
CA TRP A 205 -13.16 -8.94 -8.32
C TRP A 205 -14.22 -9.09 -7.24
N LEU A 206 -14.59 -8.01 -6.56
CA LEU A 206 -15.69 -8.02 -5.59
C LEU A 206 -17.00 -8.46 -6.28
N VAL A 207 -17.31 -7.87 -7.43
CA VAL A 207 -18.53 -8.18 -8.18
C VAL A 207 -18.48 -9.61 -8.72
N GLU A 208 -17.36 -10.05 -9.30
CA GLU A 208 -17.21 -11.44 -9.74
C GLU A 208 -17.36 -12.45 -8.59
N GLY A 209 -16.72 -12.17 -7.45
CA GLY A 209 -16.82 -13.00 -6.27
C GLY A 209 -18.23 -13.05 -5.69
N LEU A 210 -18.92 -11.91 -5.58
CA LEU A 210 -20.30 -11.83 -5.10
C LEU A 210 -21.26 -12.59 -6.02
N ASN A 211 -21.13 -12.42 -7.33
CA ASN A 211 -21.99 -13.12 -8.30
C ASN A 211 -21.82 -14.64 -8.20
N ALA A 212 -20.59 -15.12 -8.04
CA ALA A 212 -20.33 -16.55 -7.92
C ALA A 212 -20.80 -17.13 -6.57
N VAL A 213 -20.81 -16.36 -5.48
CA VAL A 213 -21.33 -16.77 -4.16
C VAL A 213 -22.85 -16.69 -4.13
N ALA A 214 -23.43 -15.66 -4.74
CA ALA A 214 -24.89 -15.49 -4.83
C ALA A 214 -25.56 -16.44 -5.82
N ALA A 215 -24.79 -17.33 -6.48
CA ALA A 215 -25.20 -18.14 -7.63
C ALA A 215 -26.57 -18.82 -7.48
N THR A 216 -27.58 -18.07 -7.76
CA THR A 216 -28.81 -18.54 -8.34
C THR A 216 -28.59 -18.64 -9.86
N HIS A 217 -28.06 -19.76 -10.32
CA HIS A 217 -28.07 -20.27 -11.69
C HIS A 217 -27.48 -19.45 -12.88
N HIS A 218 -27.12 -18.19 -12.72
CA HIS A 218 -26.46 -17.40 -13.77
C HIS A 218 -25.34 -16.53 -13.14
N PRO A 219 -24.06 -16.86 -13.32
CA PRO A 219 -22.98 -15.93 -12.99
C PRO A 219 -23.19 -14.68 -13.86
N VAL A 220 -23.35 -13.54 -13.21
CA VAL A 220 -23.37 -12.26 -13.93
C VAL A 220 -21.93 -11.91 -14.23
N ASP A 221 -21.43 -12.37 -15.36
CA ASP A 221 -20.15 -11.91 -15.89
C ASP A 221 -20.25 -10.41 -16.19
N TRP A 222 -19.15 -9.71 -16.01
CA TRP A 222 -19.10 -8.32 -16.43
C TRP A 222 -19.46 -8.21 -17.93
N PRO A 223 -20.35 -7.27 -18.32
CA PRO A 223 -20.59 -7.02 -19.74
C PRO A 223 -19.28 -6.72 -20.45
N GLY A 224 -18.90 -7.57 -21.41
CA GLY A 224 -17.63 -7.47 -22.12
C GLY A 224 -16.41 -8.05 -21.39
N GLY A 225 -16.59 -8.80 -20.29
CA GLY A 225 -15.49 -9.45 -19.58
C GLY A 225 -14.43 -8.46 -19.08
N ASP A 226 -13.15 -8.68 -19.41
CA ASP A 226 -12.03 -7.84 -19.00
C ASP A 226 -12.09 -6.39 -19.52
N LEU A 227 -12.93 -6.11 -20.55
CA LEU A 227 -13.18 -4.76 -21.02
C LEU A 227 -13.91 -3.88 -19.99
N ALA A 228 -14.50 -4.48 -18.96
CA ALA A 228 -15.03 -3.74 -17.83
C ALA A 228 -13.95 -2.99 -17.04
N LEU A 229 -12.73 -3.51 -16.96
CA LEU A 229 -11.62 -2.89 -16.21
C LEU A 229 -11.32 -1.45 -16.67
N PRO A 230 -11.08 -1.16 -17.96
CA PRO A 230 -10.87 0.22 -18.39
C PRO A 230 -12.10 1.10 -18.17
N VAL A 231 -13.30 0.56 -18.27
CA VAL A 231 -14.53 1.33 -18.01
C VAL A 231 -14.64 1.72 -16.54
N ILE A 232 -14.39 0.78 -15.62
CA ILE A 232 -14.36 1.03 -14.17
C ILE A 232 -13.26 2.05 -13.82
N LEU A 233 -12.07 1.92 -14.42
CA LEU A 233 -10.97 2.86 -14.22
C LEU A 233 -11.36 4.27 -14.65
N LEU A 234 -11.95 4.44 -15.83
CA LEU A 234 -12.43 5.74 -16.30
C LEU A 234 -13.51 6.32 -15.39
N ALA A 235 -14.42 5.49 -14.89
CA ALA A 235 -15.43 5.91 -13.92
C ALA A 235 -14.79 6.41 -12.61
N TRP A 236 -13.77 5.71 -12.07
CA TRP A 236 -13.04 6.15 -10.90
C TRP A 236 -12.26 7.44 -11.14
N ILE A 237 -11.62 7.58 -12.31
CA ILE A 237 -10.93 8.83 -12.70
C ILE A 237 -11.94 9.97 -12.73
N ALA A 238 -13.08 9.81 -13.41
CA ALA A 238 -14.12 10.84 -13.49
C ALA A 238 -14.66 11.21 -12.10
N CYS A 239 -14.98 10.22 -11.27
CA CYS A 239 -15.45 10.44 -9.89
C CYS A 239 -14.42 11.21 -9.06
N SER A 240 -13.15 10.83 -9.14
CA SER A 240 -12.03 11.50 -8.46
C SER A 240 -11.91 12.97 -8.92
N GLN A 241 -11.94 13.25 -10.22
CA GLN A 241 -11.84 14.60 -10.75
C GLN A 241 -13.03 15.48 -10.33
N VAL A 242 -14.26 14.95 -10.40
CA VAL A 242 -15.46 15.65 -9.94
C VAL A 242 -15.36 15.96 -8.45
N THR A 243 -14.95 14.99 -7.63
CA THR A 243 -14.78 15.18 -6.19
C THR A 243 -13.74 16.26 -5.89
N MET A 244 -12.59 16.22 -6.56
CA MET A 244 -11.55 17.26 -6.40
C MET A 244 -12.06 18.63 -6.81
N HIS A 245 -12.82 18.73 -7.90
CA HIS A 245 -13.38 19.99 -8.36
C HIS A 245 -14.36 20.58 -7.35
N VAL A 246 -15.29 19.77 -6.85
CA VAL A 246 -16.28 20.19 -5.83
C VAL A 246 -15.59 20.64 -4.55
N LEU A 247 -14.62 19.87 -4.04
CA LEU A 247 -13.90 20.21 -2.82
C LEU A 247 -13.10 21.52 -2.95
N ARG A 248 -12.42 21.74 -4.07
CA ARG A 248 -11.70 23.00 -4.35
C ARG A 248 -12.65 24.20 -4.36
N HIS A 249 -13.84 24.06 -4.94
CA HIS A 249 -14.85 25.13 -4.96
C HIS A 249 -15.41 25.43 -3.57
N SER A 250 -15.71 24.38 -2.79
CA SER A 250 -16.19 24.53 -1.41
C SER A 250 -15.17 25.26 -0.53
N ARG A 251 -13.89 24.90 -0.64
CA ARG A 251 -12.81 25.54 0.12
C ARG A 251 -12.66 27.02 -0.18
N ARG A 252 -12.77 27.42 -1.47
CA ARG A 252 -12.71 28.83 -1.87
C ARG A 252 -13.83 29.68 -1.26
N ARG A 253 -15.02 29.09 -1.04
CA ARG A 253 -16.16 29.79 -0.42
C ARG A 253 -16.04 29.99 1.09
N VAL A 254 -15.26 29.16 1.76
CA VAL A 254 -15.06 29.22 3.23
C VAL A 254 -13.94 30.22 3.59
N VAL A 255 -13.03 30.48 2.67
CA VAL A 255 -11.87 31.38 2.88
C VAL A 255 -12.13 32.80 2.34
N ALA A 256 -13.18 32.98 1.55
CA ALA A 256 -13.65 34.28 1.07
C ALA A 256 -14.75 34.82 2.00
#